data_dd0a9f6f1d0d649a57c7e81649ffe810
#
_entry.id   dd0a9f6f1d0d649a57c7e81649ffe810
#
_cell.length_a   1.000
_cell.length_b   1.000
_cell.length_c   1.000
_cell.angle_alpha   90.00
_cell.angle_beta   90.00
_cell.angle_gamma   90.00
#
_symmetry.space_group_name_H-M   'P 1'
#
loop_
_entity.id
_entity.type
_entity.pdbx_description
1 polymer ?
#
loop_
_entity_poly.entity_id
_entity_poly.type
_entity_poly.pdbx_seq_one_letter_code
_entity_poly.pdbx_strand_id
1 'polypeptide(L)'
;LACHIKVWNAVSPDGDTKNDIFYLEGIDCYPNNTVEIFNRWGVKVFEASNYDNVNNVFRGYSDGRSTISRNELLPTGTYFYILKYEYSYDGVNGKQMIDKSGYLYIQNK
;
A
#
# COMPACT_ATOMS: atom_id res chain seq x y z
N LEU A 1 19.47 10.25 8.40
CA LEU A 1 18.57 9.58 9.32
C LEU A 1 17.48 8.86 8.57
N ALA A 2 17.22 7.65 8.97
CA ALA A 2 16.17 6.84 8.35
C ALA A 2 14.80 7.25 8.89
N CYS A 3 13.83 7.30 8.02
CA CYS A 3 12.45 7.50 8.43
C CYS A 3 11.86 6.15 8.85
N HIS A 4 11.08 6.18 9.89
CA HIS A 4 10.41 4.98 10.36
C HIS A 4 9.10 4.81 9.60
N ILE A 5 8.91 3.64 9.01
CA ILE A 5 7.68 3.33 8.29
C ILE A 5 6.65 2.78 9.27
N LYS A 6 5.51 3.43 9.32
CA LYS A 6 4.39 2.93 10.09
C LYS A 6 3.23 2.64 9.14
N VAL A 7 2.72 1.43 9.19
CA VAL A 7 1.65 0.98 8.31
C VAL A 7 0.32 1.13 9.04
N TRP A 8 -0.58 1.92 8.44
CA TRP A 8 -1.94 2.07 8.93
C TRP A 8 -2.80 1.09 8.14
N ASN A 9 -3.03 -0.07 8.71
CA ASN A 9 -3.54 -1.21 7.97
C ASN A 9 -5.05 -1.35 7.99
N ALA A 10 -5.75 -0.26 8.15
CA ALA A 10 -7.21 -0.25 8.06
C ALA A 10 -7.62 0.81 7.05
N VAL A 11 -8.45 0.42 6.09
CA VAL A 11 -8.93 1.31 5.04
C VAL A 11 -10.44 1.30 5.09
N SER A 12 -11.04 2.47 5.18
CA SER A 12 -12.48 2.63 5.30
C SER A 12 -12.92 3.71 4.33
N PRO A 13 -13.08 3.36 3.05
CA PRO A 13 -13.32 4.36 2.00
C PRO A 13 -14.77 4.84 1.98
N ASP A 14 -15.15 5.54 3.02
CA ASP A 14 -16.53 6.02 3.18
C ASP A 14 -16.65 7.54 3.03
N GLY A 15 -15.55 8.20 2.64
CA GLY A 15 -15.56 9.64 2.38
C GLY A 15 -15.46 10.51 3.60
N ASP A 16 -15.16 9.96 4.76
CA ASP A 16 -15.10 10.75 5.99
C ASP A 16 -13.71 11.30 6.28
N THR A 17 -12.79 11.16 5.37
CA THR A 17 -11.39 11.60 5.43
C THR A 17 -10.55 10.87 6.47
N LYS A 18 -11.13 9.91 7.16
CA LYS A 18 -10.39 9.07 8.10
C LYS A 18 -10.23 7.70 7.50
N ASN A 19 -8.99 7.25 7.36
CA ASN A 19 -8.69 5.92 6.85
C ASN A 19 -9.25 5.66 5.45
N ASP A 20 -9.41 6.72 4.66
CA ASP A 20 -9.91 6.56 3.28
C ASP A 20 -8.86 5.95 2.37
N ILE A 21 -7.61 5.92 2.79
CA ILE A 21 -6.52 5.39 1.99
C ILE A 21 -5.70 4.42 2.84
N PHE A 22 -4.89 3.63 2.17
CA PHE A 22 -3.88 2.81 2.83
C PHE A 22 -2.67 3.69 3.09
N TYR A 23 -2.61 4.23 4.28
CA TYR A 23 -1.61 5.24 4.62
C TYR A 23 -0.32 4.58 5.09
N LEU A 24 0.79 4.97 4.49
CA LEU A 24 2.12 4.50 4.88
C LEU A 24 2.90 5.70 5.39
N GLU A 25 2.94 5.84 6.69
CA GLU A 25 3.63 6.95 7.32
C GLU A 25 5.13 6.84 7.08
N GLY A 26 5.73 7.90 6.59
CA GLY A 26 7.16 7.93 6.33
C GLY A 26 7.57 7.47 4.95
N ILE A 27 6.62 7.05 4.10
CA ILE A 27 6.96 6.50 2.79
C ILE A 27 7.57 7.55 1.86
N ASP A 28 7.31 8.81 2.11
CA ASP A 28 7.86 9.87 1.27
C ASP A 28 9.38 9.99 1.41
N CYS A 29 9.98 9.38 2.42
CA CYS A 29 11.43 9.30 2.55
C CYS A 29 12.02 8.26 1.60
N TYR A 30 11.20 7.40 1.03
CA TYR A 30 11.66 6.28 0.21
C TYR A 30 10.89 6.26 -1.10
N PRO A 31 11.20 7.17 -2.02
CA PRO A 31 10.44 7.23 -3.29
C PRO A 31 10.60 5.98 -4.16
N ASN A 32 11.70 5.25 -4.02
CA ASN A 32 11.86 3.99 -4.73
C ASN A 32 11.17 2.89 -3.96
N ASN A 33 9.87 2.76 -4.16
CA ASN A 33 9.07 1.78 -3.44
C ASN A 33 8.03 1.18 -4.37
N THR A 34 7.50 0.02 -3.96
CA THR A 34 6.42 -0.66 -4.65
C THR A 34 5.46 -1.19 -3.59
N VAL A 35 4.18 -0.99 -3.83
CA VAL A 35 3.13 -1.51 -2.96
C VAL A 35 2.24 -2.42 -3.79
N GLU A 36 2.02 -3.63 -3.28
CA GLU A 36 1.14 -4.62 -3.91
C GLU A 36 0.12 -5.05 -2.88
N ILE A 37 -1.14 -5.19 -3.31
CA ILE A 37 -2.22 -5.62 -2.42
C ILE A 37 -2.92 -6.80 -3.07
N PHE A 38 -3.17 -7.82 -2.26
CA PHE A 38 -3.74 -9.09 -2.68
C PHE A 38 -4.99 -9.38 -1.87
N ASN A 39 -5.96 -10.05 -2.50
CA ASN A 39 -7.11 -10.53 -1.76
C ASN A 39 -6.74 -11.84 -1.05
N ARG A 40 -7.70 -12.41 -0.33
CA ARG A 40 -7.44 -13.62 0.47
C ARG A 40 -7.14 -14.86 -0.37
N TRP A 41 -7.44 -14.81 -1.67
CA TRP A 41 -7.11 -15.91 -2.57
C TRP A 41 -5.77 -15.69 -3.27
N GLY A 42 -5.05 -14.64 -2.90
CA GLY A 42 -3.75 -14.35 -3.49
C GLY A 42 -3.81 -13.66 -4.83
N VAL A 43 -4.97 -13.13 -5.22
CA VAL A 43 -5.10 -12.40 -6.47
C VAL A 43 -4.72 -10.95 -6.22
N LYS A 44 -3.81 -10.43 -7.05
CA LYS A 44 -3.37 -9.05 -6.93
C LYS A 44 -4.50 -8.12 -7.37
N VAL A 45 -4.90 -7.22 -6.48
CA VAL A 45 -5.98 -6.27 -6.76
C VAL A 45 -5.46 -4.85 -6.91
N PHE A 46 -4.21 -4.60 -6.53
CA PHE A 46 -3.63 -3.27 -6.63
C PHE A 46 -2.12 -3.36 -6.68
N GLU A 47 -1.50 -2.49 -7.47
CA GLU A 47 -0.04 -2.38 -7.51
C GLU A 47 0.31 -0.95 -7.89
N ALA A 48 1.29 -0.38 -7.20
CA ALA A 48 1.79 0.94 -7.53
C ALA A 48 3.26 1.05 -7.19
N SER A 49 3.99 1.79 -8.02
CA SER A 49 5.36 2.18 -7.71
C SER A 49 5.36 3.65 -7.32
N ASN A 50 6.31 4.04 -6.51
CA ASN A 50 6.41 5.41 -6.01
C ASN A 50 5.16 5.82 -5.25
N TYR A 51 4.74 4.95 -4.35
CA TYR A 51 3.57 5.18 -3.50
C TYR A 51 3.82 6.42 -2.64
N ASP A 52 2.87 7.33 -2.57
CA ASP A 52 3.10 8.62 -1.94
C ASP A 52 1.98 9.11 -1.03
N ASN A 53 0.95 8.31 -0.80
CA ASN A 53 -0.20 8.66 0.05
C ASN A 53 -1.07 9.80 -0.52
N VAL A 54 -0.80 10.24 -1.74
CA VAL A 54 -1.52 11.37 -2.33
C VAL A 54 -2.04 11.01 -3.71
N ASN A 55 -1.16 10.79 -4.67
CA ASN A 55 -1.52 10.50 -6.04
C ASN A 55 -1.47 9.02 -6.35
N ASN A 56 -0.35 8.39 -6.02
CA ASN A 56 -0.19 6.95 -6.15
C ASN A 56 -0.55 6.31 -4.83
N VAL A 57 -1.83 6.05 -4.65
CA VAL A 57 -2.33 5.65 -3.34
C VAL A 57 -3.51 4.69 -3.52
N PHE A 58 -3.61 3.74 -2.60
CA PHE A 58 -4.70 2.77 -2.62
C PHE A 58 -5.88 3.33 -1.82
N ARG A 59 -7.05 3.36 -2.46
CA ARG A 59 -8.27 3.91 -1.87
C ARG A 59 -9.36 2.86 -1.70
N GLY A 60 -8.99 1.59 -1.69
CA GLY A 60 -9.97 0.53 -1.53
C GLY A 60 -10.60 0.06 -2.83
N TYR A 61 -10.08 0.51 -3.97
CA TYR A 61 -10.61 0.13 -5.27
C TYR A 61 -9.59 -0.72 -6.02
N SER A 62 -10.12 -1.65 -6.81
CA SER A 62 -9.26 -2.45 -7.69
C SER A 62 -8.69 -1.57 -8.79
N ASP A 63 -7.46 -1.87 -9.21
CA ASP A 63 -6.85 -1.16 -10.33
C ASP A 63 -7.06 -1.90 -11.66
N GLY A 64 -7.91 -2.91 -11.66
CA GLY A 64 -8.27 -3.64 -12.88
C GLY A 64 -7.36 -4.79 -13.22
N ARG A 65 -6.53 -5.20 -12.29
CA ARG A 65 -5.62 -6.31 -12.54
C ARG A 65 -6.33 -7.63 -12.41
N SER A 66 -5.86 -8.62 -13.14
CA SER A 66 -6.42 -9.96 -13.13
C SER A 66 -7.88 -9.93 -13.59
N THR A 67 -8.76 -10.60 -12.89
CA THR A 67 -10.18 -10.67 -13.25
C THR A 67 -11.02 -9.63 -12.54
N ILE A 68 -10.39 -8.77 -11.74
CA ILE A 68 -11.10 -7.74 -11.00
C ILE A 68 -11.31 -6.54 -11.91
N SER A 69 -12.52 -6.01 -11.93
CA SER A 69 -12.84 -4.84 -12.74
C SER A 69 -12.12 -3.61 -12.22
N ARG A 70 -11.68 -2.76 -13.16
CA ARG A 70 -10.97 -1.54 -12.81
C ARG A 70 -11.89 -0.60 -12.03
N ASN A 71 -11.36 0.00 -10.97
CA ASN A 71 -12.05 0.98 -10.14
C ASN A 71 -13.27 0.42 -9.42
N GLU A 72 -13.31 -0.87 -9.29
CA GLU A 72 -14.38 -1.49 -8.51
C GLU A 72 -14.03 -1.45 -7.03
N LEU A 73 -14.97 -1.02 -6.21
CA LEU A 73 -14.78 -0.99 -4.77
C LEU A 73 -14.62 -2.42 -4.25
N LEU A 74 -13.54 -2.66 -3.53
CA LEU A 74 -13.26 -4.00 -3.03
C LEU A 74 -14.16 -4.31 -1.83
N PRO A 75 -14.63 -5.56 -1.72
CA PRO A 75 -15.50 -5.93 -0.60
C PRO A 75 -14.79 -5.84 0.74
N THR A 76 -15.58 -5.65 1.78
CA THR A 76 -15.09 -5.68 3.14
C THR A 76 -14.41 -7.00 3.43
N GLY A 77 -13.24 -6.97 4.05
CA GLY A 77 -12.53 -8.17 4.42
C GLY A 77 -11.06 -7.93 4.64
N THR A 78 -10.36 -9.03 4.85
CA THR A 78 -8.93 -9.00 5.10
C THR A 78 -8.19 -9.20 3.79
N TYR A 79 -7.21 -8.34 3.57
CA TYR A 79 -6.34 -8.36 2.40
C TYR A 79 -4.90 -8.47 2.89
N PHE A 80 -3.98 -8.62 1.97
CA PHE A 80 -2.55 -8.69 2.29
C PHE A 80 -1.82 -7.64 1.50
N TYR A 81 -0.79 -7.06 2.09
CA TYR A 81 0.04 -6.10 1.39
C TYR A 81 1.48 -6.57 1.38
N ILE A 82 2.20 -6.18 0.34
CA ILE A 82 3.65 -6.33 0.28
C ILE A 82 4.20 -4.96 -0.09
N LEU A 83 5.03 -4.42 0.79
CA LEU A 83 5.71 -3.14 0.58
C LEU A 83 7.19 -3.42 0.43
N LYS A 84 7.77 -2.91 -0.65
CA LYS A 84 9.20 -2.98 -0.88
C LYS A 84 9.71 -1.57 -1.07
N TYR A 85 10.80 -1.21 -0.40
CA TYR A 85 11.39 0.10 -0.57
C TYR A 85 12.89 0.01 -0.47
N GLU A 86 13.56 0.95 -1.12
CA GLU A 86 15.01 1.02 -1.14
C GLU A 86 15.48 1.89 0.01
N TYR A 87 16.34 1.33 0.83
CA TYR A 87 16.90 1.99 1.99
C TYR A 87 18.39 2.18 1.78
N SER A 88 18.86 3.42 1.96
CA SER A 88 20.29 3.74 1.85
C SER A 88 20.80 4.12 3.23
N TYR A 89 21.52 3.21 3.88
CA TYR A 89 21.83 3.39 5.30
C TYR A 89 23.13 4.14 5.56
N ASP A 90 24.05 4.20 4.62
CA ASP A 90 25.26 5.00 4.83
C ASP A 90 25.50 6.04 3.74
N GLY A 91 24.57 6.16 2.83
CA GLY A 91 24.63 7.20 1.81
C GLY A 91 25.61 6.97 0.69
N VAL A 92 26.34 5.87 0.70
CA VAL A 92 27.38 5.63 -0.31
C VAL A 92 27.11 4.34 -1.05
N ASN A 93 27.25 3.21 -0.36
CA ASN A 93 27.13 1.89 -0.98
C ASN A 93 26.10 1.02 -0.31
N GLY A 94 25.42 1.53 0.67
CA GLY A 94 24.59 0.74 1.54
C GLY A 94 23.14 0.64 1.10
N LYS A 95 22.86 0.53 -0.18
CA LYS A 95 21.50 0.37 -0.64
C LYS A 95 20.99 -1.03 -0.38
N GLN A 96 19.80 -1.12 0.15
CA GLN A 96 19.19 -2.40 0.48
C GLN A 96 17.69 -2.31 0.25
N MET A 97 17.11 -3.35 -0.35
CA MET A 97 15.66 -3.43 -0.49
C MET A 97 15.09 -4.04 0.77
N ILE A 98 14.13 -3.35 1.34
CA ILE A 98 13.44 -3.78 2.55
C ILE A 98 12.05 -4.25 2.16
N ASP A 99 11.68 -5.44 2.61
CA ASP A 99 10.35 -6.00 2.38
C ASP A 99 9.56 -5.95 3.66
N LYS A 100 8.36 -5.41 3.58
CA LYS A 100 7.40 -5.48 4.66
C LYS A 100 6.13 -6.09 4.12
N SER A 101 5.50 -6.98 4.90
CA SER A 101 4.24 -7.57 4.50
C SER A 101 3.37 -7.76 5.71
N GLY A 102 2.07 -7.86 5.47
CA GLY A 102 1.14 -8.04 6.58
C GLY A 102 -0.28 -7.98 6.09
N TYR A 103 -1.17 -7.81 7.03
CA TYR A 103 -2.60 -7.76 6.77
C TYR A 103 -3.05 -6.33 6.55
N LEU A 104 -4.07 -6.19 5.74
CA LEU A 104 -4.75 -4.94 5.51
C LEU A 104 -6.24 -5.22 5.57
N TYR A 105 -6.97 -4.48 6.37
CA TYR A 105 -8.41 -4.67 6.50
C TYR A 105 -9.13 -3.55 5.77
N ILE A 106 -10.04 -3.92 4.89
CA ILE A 106 -10.88 -2.97 4.17
C ILE A 106 -12.30 -3.10 4.70
N GLN A 107 -12.85 -1.98 5.15
CA GLN A 107 -14.23 -1.94 5.60
C GLN A 107 -14.95 -0.88 4.79
N ASN A 108 -15.76 -1.30 3.85
CA ASN A 108 -16.60 -0.36 3.14
C ASN A 108 -18.03 -0.51 3.60
N LYS A 109 -18.83 0.51 3.30
CA LYS A 109 -20.21 0.52 3.75
C LYS A 109 -21.16 0.02 2.71
#